data_b2b575c1e13121a238906bd5b872ef1e
#
_entry.id   b2b575c1e13121a238906bd5b872ef1e
#
_cell.length_a   1.000
_cell.length_b   1.000
_cell.length_c   1.000
_cell.angle_alpha   90.00
_cell.angle_beta   90.00
_cell.angle_gamma   90.00
#
_symmetry.space_group_name_H-M   'P 1'
#
loop_
_entity.id
_entity.type
_entity.pdbx_description
1 polymer ?
#
loop_
_entity_poly.entity_id
_entity_poly.type
_entity_poly.pdbx_seq_one_letter_code
_entity_poly.pdbx_strand_id
1 'polypeptide(L)'
;MGRKRGFDEKKIGKIVTFLAANPDGIWLRRIAKETGYSPSTVAHYLETVLTNLIEDASIGTGKPLLRVVRLKPFVLEKLREGRDLRQIMKLLRLIGKVE
;
A
#
# COMPACT_ATOMS: atom_id res chain seq x y z
N MET A 1 9.53 -23.26 -8.85
CA MET A 1 9.20 -22.93 -8.62
C MET A 1 9.02 -22.13 -8.17
N GLY A 2 9.13 -21.88 -8.14
CA GLY A 2 8.99 -20.96 -7.73
C GLY A 2 8.12 -20.31 -6.96
N ARG A 3 7.89 -20.55 -6.33
CA ARG A 3 7.11 -20.04 -5.69
C ARG A 3 7.49 -19.04 -5.04
N LYS A 4 7.14 -18.22 -5.11
CA LYS A 4 7.46 -17.20 -4.59
C LYS A 4 7.03 -17.09 -3.35
N ARG A 5 7.59 -16.86 -2.55
CA ARG A 5 7.24 -16.70 -1.43
C ARG A 5 6.89 -15.49 -1.24
N GLY A 6 6.45 -14.90 -1.13
CA GLY A 6 6.22 -13.58 -0.95
C GLY A 6 4.90 -13.15 -1.40
N PHE A 7 4.86 -12.06 -2.06
CA PHE A 7 3.61 -11.39 -2.35
C PHE A 7 3.28 -11.39 -3.82
N ASP A 8 2.00 -11.44 -4.11
CA ASP A 8 1.53 -11.45 -5.49
C ASP A 8 1.58 -10.03 -6.05
N GLU A 9 2.36 -9.84 -7.09
CA GLU A 9 2.50 -8.50 -7.67
C GLU A 9 1.20 -7.96 -8.22
N LYS A 10 0.30 -8.82 -8.64
CA LYS A 10 -0.99 -8.36 -9.13
C LYS A 10 -1.80 -7.76 -8.00
N LYS A 11 -1.76 -8.38 -6.84
CA LYS A 11 -2.48 -7.86 -5.69
C LYS A 11 -1.88 -6.54 -5.23
N ILE A 12 -0.56 -6.46 -5.23
CA ILE A 12 0.12 -5.22 -4.87
C ILE A 12 -0.33 -4.12 -5.81
N GLY A 13 -0.31 -4.40 -7.11
CA GLY A 13 -0.68 -3.41 -8.11
C GLY A 13 -2.09 -2.92 -7.94
N LYS A 14 -3.03 -3.85 -7.68
CA LYS A 14 -4.41 -3.45 -7.52
C LYS A 14 -4.61 -2.57 -6.29
N ILE A 15 -4.00 -2.97 -5.18
CA ILE A 15 -4.13 -2.20 -3.95
C ILE A 15 -3.54 -0.81 -4.15
N VAL A 16 -2.36 -0.73 -4.74
CA VAL A 16 -1.71 0.55 -4.95
C VAL A 16 -2.52 1.44 -5.90
N THR A 17 -3.16 0.83 -6.90
CA THR A 17 -3.98 1.59 -7.82
C THR A 17 -5.11 2.33 -7.09
N PHE A 18 -5.76 1.64 -6.15
CA PHE A 18 -6.83 2.28 -5.40
C PHE A 18 -6.28 3.32 -4.42
N LEU A 19 -5.11 3.07 -3.86
CA LEU A 19 -4.48 4.05 -2.99
C LEU A 19 -4.13 5.31 -3.77
N ALA A 20 -3.60 5.15 -4.97
CA ALA A 20 -3.22 6.31 -5.78
C ALA A 20 -4.45 7.10 -6.24
N ALA A 21 -5.55 6.41 -6.45
CA ALA A 21 -6.78 7.07 -6.86
C ALA A 21 -7.44 7.83 -5.71
N ASN A 22 -7.00 7.56 -4.49
CA ASN A 22 -7.58 8.19 -3.31
C ASN A 22 -6.47 8.78 -2.44
N PRO A 23 -5.81 9.85 -2.94
CA PRO A 23 -4.63 10.39 -2.26
C PRO A 23 -4.91 10.91 -0.85
N ASP A 24 -6.15 11.24 -0.55
CA ASP A 24 -6.48 11.72 0.78
C ASP A 24 -6.79 10.59 1.75
N GLY A 25 -6.90 9.39 1.23
CA GLY A 25 -7.14 8.22 2.08
C GLY A 25 -8.28 7.37 1.57
N ILE A 26 -8.22 6.09 1.87
CA ILE A 26 -9.27 5.16 1.49
C ILE A 26 -9.40 4.14 2.61
N TRP A 27 -10.63 3.71 2.86
CA TRP A 27 -10.89 2.74 3.90
C TRP A 27 -10.37 1.38 3.51
N LEU A 28 -9.77 0.69 4.46
CA LEU A 28 -9.28 -0.66 4.22
C LEU A 28 -10.39 -1.56 3.69
N ARG A 29 -11.58 -1.45 4.27
CA ARG A 29 -12.69 -2.27 3.83
C ARG A 29 -13.10 -1.96 2.39
N ARG A 30 -12.95 -0.72 1.99
CA ARG A 30 -13.28 -0.35 0.62
C ARG A 30 -12.27 -0.93 -0.36
N ILE A 31 -11.00 -0.93 0.03
CA ILE A 31 -9.99 -1.56 -0.81
C ILE A 31 -10.33 -3.04 -1.00
N ALA A 32 -10.70 -3.71 0.09
CA ALA A 32 -11.05 -5.12 0.01
C ALA A 32 -12.25 -5.33 -0.91
N LYS A 33 -13.26 -4.48 -0.78
CA LYS A 33 -14.45 -4.61 -1.59
C LYS A 33 -14.17 -4.38 -3.06
N GLU A 34 -13.40 -3.35 -3.37
CA GLU A 34 -13.15 -3.01 -4.76
C GLU A 34 -12.19 -4.00 -5.43
N THR A 35 -11.26 -4.55 -4.69
CA THR A 35 -10.31 -5.50 -5.27
C THR A 35 -10.85 -6.91 -5.28
N GLY A 36 -11.83 -7.20 -4.43
CA GLY A 36 -12.34 -8.56 -4.30
C GLY A 36 -11.54 -9.41 -3.34
N TYR A 37 -10.55 -8.82 -2.67
CA TYR A 37 -9.76 -9.56 -1.70
C TYR A 37 -10.38 -9.44 -0.33
N SER A 38 -10.07 -10.39 0.55
CA SER A 38 -10.60 -10.31 1.90
C SER A 38 -9.92 -9.16 2.66
N PRO A 39 -10.59 -8.60 3.66
CA PRO A 39 -9.96 -7.56 4.47
C PRO A 39 -8.69 -8.03 5.14
N SER A 40 -8.62 -9.30 5.54
CA SER A 40 -7.40 -9.84 6.13
C SER A 40 -6.25 -9.81 5.15
N THR A 41 -6.51 -10.15 3.91
CA THR A 41 -5.47 -10.13 2.88
C THR A 41 -4.98 -8.71 2.64
N VAL A 42 -5.91 -7.76 2.53
CA VAL A 42 -5.54 -6.38 2.31
C VAL A 42 -4.73 -5.87 3.49
N ALA A 43 -5.19 -6.13 4.71
CA ALA A 43 -4.46 -5.69 5.89
C ALA A 43 -3.06 -6.28 5.93
N HIS A 44 -2.93 -7.55 5.59
CA HIS A 44 -1.63 -8.20 5.59
C HIS A 44 -0.68 -7.51 4.62
N TYR A 45 -1.15 -7.20 3.42
CA TYR A 45 -0.31 -6.52 2.44
C TYR A 45 0.06 -5.12 2.89
N LEU A 46 -0.89 -4.40 3.49
CA LEU A 46 -0.62 -3.06 3.97
C LEU A 46 0.38 -3.04 5.11
N GLU A 47 0.35 -4.07 5.93
CA GLU A 47 1.22 -4.11 7.12
C GLU A 47 2.58 -4.72 6.86
N THR A 48 2.76 -5.35 5.71
CA THR A 48 4.02 -5.99 5.40
C THR A 48 4.67 -5.35 4.20
N VAL A 49 4.31 -5.78 2.99
CA VAL A 49 5.03 -5.34 1.81
C VAL A 49 4.82 -3.86 1.50
N LEU A 50 3.65 -3.32 1.83
CA LEU A 50 3.35 -1.93 1.51
C LEU A 50 3.55 -0.98 2.68
N THR A 51 4.02 -1.49 3.80
CA THR A 51 4.10 -0.67 5.01
C THR A 51 4.94 0.59 4.86
N ASN A 52 5.97 0.54 4.03
CA ASN A 52 6.82 1.72 3.83
C ASN A 52 6.28 2.69 2.81
N LEU A 53 5.22 2.32 2.11
CA LEU A 53 4.63 3.16 1.08
C LEU A 53 3.43 3.94 1.58
N ILE A 54 2.86 3.53 2.68
CA ILE A 54 1.60 4.11 3.15
C ILE A 54 1.75 4.73 4.51
N GLU A 55 0.78 5.56 4.85
CA GLU A 55 0.68 6.08 6.19
C GLU A 55 -0.78 6.03 6.58
N ASP A 56 -1.01 6.00 7.87
CA ASP A 56 -2.34 5.87 8.42
C ASP A 56 -3.00 7.24 8.41
N ALA A 57 -4.15 7.33 7.79
CA ALA A 57 -4.89 8.58 7.73
C ALA A 57 -6.10 8.58 8.65
N SER A 58 -6.32 7.49 9.40
CA SER A 58 -7.46 7.48 10.29
C SER A 58 -7.14 8.33 11.51
N ILE A 59 -8.14 9.02 11.98
CA ILE A 59 -7.96 9.92 13.10
C ILE A 59 -8.94 9.55 14.17
N GLY A 60 -8.42 9.11 15.31
CA GLY A 60 -9.26 8.89 16.48
C GLY A 60 -10.19 7.71 16.41
N THR A 61 -10.02 6.80 15.46
CA THR A 61 -10.95 5.69 15.41
C THR A 61 -10.53 4.57 16.33
N GLY A 62 -9.32 4.14 16.25
CA GLY A 62 -8.88 3.01 17.06
C GLY A 62 -9.48 1.68 16.66
N LYS A 63 -10.30 1.65 15.63
CA LYS A 63 -10.91 0.40 15.19
C LYS A 63 -10.30 -0.08 13.90
N PRO A 64 -9.77 -1.32 13.87
CA PRO A 64 -9.10 -1.83 12.67
C PRO A 64 -9.97 -1.80 11.42
N LEU A 65 -11.26 -2.09 11.57
CA LEU A 65 -12.14 -2.14 10.41
C LEU A 65 -12.41 -0.76 9.83
N LEU A 66 -12.15 0.28 10.60
CA LEU A 66 -12.35 1.63 10.13
C LEU A 66 -11.04 2.30 9.77
N ARG A 67 -10.02 1.49 9.53
CA ARG A 67 -8.72 2.01 9.20
C ARG A 67 -8.72 2.70 7.84
N VAL A 68 -8.19 3.90 7.79
CA VAL A 68 -8.06 4.67 6.56
C VAL A 68 -6.57 4.82 6.29
N VAL A 69 -6.15 4.48 5.09
CA VAL A 69 -4.73 4.55 4.73
C VAL A 69 -4.59 5.35 3.44
N ARG A 70 -3.39 5.88 3.23
CA ARG A 70 -3.09 6.61 2.01
C ARG A 70 -1.63 6.42 1.68
N LEU A 71 -1.28 6.66 0.43
CA LEU A 71 0.12 6.62 0.05
C LEU A 71 0.83 7.83 0.63
N LYS A 72 2.07 7.63 1.03
CA LYS A 72 2.87 8.77 1.47
C LYS A 72 3.03 9.73 0.32
N PRO A 73 3.09 11.04 0.58
CA PRO A 73 3.21 12.02 -0.50
C PRO A 73 4.41 11.76 -1.42
N PHE A 74 5.52 11.32 -0.83
CA PHE A 74 6.70 11.00 -1.61
C PHE A 74 6.40 9.91 -2.65
N VAL A 75 5.70 8.87 -2.23
CA VAL A 75 5.38 7.75 -3.11
C VAL A 75 4.44 8.20 -4.21
N LEU A 76 3.42 8.95 -3.84
CA LEU A 76 2.44 9.44 -4.80
C LEU A 76 3.12 10.29 -5.86
N GLU A 77 4.04 11.13 -5.43
CA GLU A 77 4.76 11.99 -6.36
C GLU A 77 5.60 11.18 -7.34
N LYS A 78 6.28 10.14 -6.83
CA LYS A 78 7.09 9.31 -7.70
C LYS A 78 6.24 8.55 -8.71
N LEU A 79 5.07 8.10 -8.31
CA LEU A 79 4.18 7.44 -9.24
C LEU A 79 3.71 8.41 -10.33
N ARG A 80 3.45 9.66 -9.95
CA ARG A 80 3.04 10.66 -10.92
C ARG A 80 4.15 10.98 -11.92
N GLU A 81 5.39 10.79 -11.49
CA GLU A 81 6.53 11.02 -12.37
C GLU A 81 6.75 9.85 -13.33
N GLY A 82 5.95 8.81 -13.22
CA GLY A 82 6.07 7.68 -14.11
C GLY A 82 6.97 6.58 -13.62
N ARG A 83 7.44 6.67 -12.39
CA ARG A 83 8.28 5.60 -11.85
C ARG A 83 7.42 4.43 -11.50
N ASP A 84 7.91 3.23 -11.71
CA ASP A 84 7.11 2.08 -11.38
C ASP A 84 7.32 1.71 -9.91
N LEU A 85 6.45 0.83 -9.45
CA LEU A 85 6.43 0.45 -8.05
C LEU A 85 7.73 -0.18 -7.59
N ARG A 86 8.36 -0.96 -8.45
CA ARG A 86 9.60 -1.60 -8.09
C ARG A 86 10.70 -0.60 -7.80
N GLN A 87 10.77 0.44 -8.61
CA GLN A 87 11.77 1.47 -8.43
C GLN A 87 11.54 2.21 -7.12
N ILE A 88 10.30 2.48 -6.81
CA ILE A 88 9.97 3.18 -5.58
C ILE A 88 10.34 2.34 -4.37
N MET A 89 10.00 1.07 -4.39
CA MET A 89 10.30 0.19 -3.28
C MET A 89 11.81 0.06 -3.09
N LYS A 90 12.55 0.04 -4.18
CA LYS A 90 13.98 -0.04 -4.10
C LYS A 90 14.58 1.20 -3.46
N LEU A 91 14.05 2.37 -3.81
CA LEU A 91 14.52 3.62 -3.22
C LEU A 91 14.25 3.64 -1.72
N LEU A 92 13.07 3.20 -1.31
CA LEU A 92 12.74 3.17 0.10
C LEU A 92 13.62 2.22 0.87
N ARG A 93 13.97 1.10 0.24
CA ARG A 93 14.83 0.13 0.89
C ARG A 93 16.22 0.71 1.09
N LEU A 94 16.71 1.43 0.11
CA LEU A 94 18.03 2.05 0.22
C LEU A 94 18.04 3.11 1.30
N ILE A 95 16.99 3.91 1.36
CA ILE A 95 16.89 4.94 2.39
C ILE A 95 16.87 4.30 3.77
N GLY A 96 16.12 3.23 3.90
CA GLY A 96 16.06 2.54 5.17
C GLY A 96 17.40 1.98 5.61
N LYS A 97 18.20 1.55 4.64
CA LYS A 97 19.49 1.00 5.00
C LYS A 97 20.49 2.06 5.45
N VAL A 98 20.31 3.25 4.97
CA VAL A 98 21.22 4.31 5.31
C VAL A 98 21.10 4.69 6.77
N GLU A 99 19.94 4.47 7.30
CA GLU A 99 19.80 4.74 8.69
C GLU A 99 20.45 3.73 9.52
#